data_0a8bd225b518cbf963eee543a99b6082
#
_entry.id   0a8bd225b518cbf963eee543a99b6082
#
_cell.length_a   1.000
_cell.length_b   1.000
_cell.length_c   1.000
_cell.angle_alpha   90.00
_cell.angle_beta   90.00
_cell.angle_gamma   90.00
#
_symmetry.space_group_name_H-M   'P 1'
#
loop_
_entity.id
_entity.type
_entity.pdbx_description
1 polymer ?
#
loop_
_entity_poly.entity_id
_entity_poly.type
_entity_poly.pdbx_seq_one_letter_code
_entity_poly.pdbx_strand_id
1 'polypeptide(L)'
;MNKPQDFDQYWKKVEDELASIQPAAERTELHLRSTPEAKVYGLKLTSLDHYRIFAYFCVPSGKGPFPVIYRLPNYGSVVHIPPFEERCKYISVALCHRGQRLSDQPFAAKYPGLLTSGIDSQRNYIYRSIGADCLRVMDYLVSCDDVDSQKISLVGGDLALFTAALRDSASVLFYTPSLFYKALHKATATQNYPLEEFNDYLRSFPESIDQISQTLAYFEPMNFASRVKSEVMLMEESEGDANDLAVSFARDIERSGSKHSSYKDGVVLAEWLSKKLQTGETLVPMHWR
;
A
#
# COMPACT_ATOMS: atom_id res chain seq x y z
N MET A 1 -4.37 -20.23 1.43
CA MET A 1 -3.91 -20.75 0.09
C MET A 1 -2.46 -21.16 0.20
N ASN A 2 -2.05 -22.27 -0.42
CA ASN A 2 -0.63 -22.68 -0.39
C ASN A 2 0.21 -21.74 -1.25
N LYS A 3 1.45 -21.47 -0.80
CA LYS A 3 2.42 -20.66 -1.58
C LYS A 3 2.75 -21.38 -2.90
N PRO A 4 2.60 -20.70 -4.07
CA PRO A 4 3.04 -21.27 -5.35
C PRO A 4 4.53 -21.60 -5.35
N GLN A 5 4.92 -22.66 -6.04
CA GLN A 5 6.34 -23.08 -6.10
C GLN A 5 7.23 -22.02 -6.77
N ASP A 6 6.70 -21.31 -7.75
CA ASP A 6 7.37 -20.25 -8.50
C ASP A 6 7.09 -18.83 -7.97
N PHE A 7 6.50 -18.71 -6.78
CA PHE A 7 6.14 -17.41 -6.17
C PHE A 7 7.29 -16.40 -6.17
N ASP A 8 8.48 -16.86 -5.75
CA ASP A 8 9.65 -15.97 -5.66
C ASP A 8 10.15 -15.58 -7.05
N GLN A 9 10.11 -16.50 -8.01
CA GLN A 9 10.46 -16.23 -9.40
C GLN A 9 9.47 -15.30 -10.08
N TYR A 10 8.16 -15.46 -9.79
CA TYR A 10 7.12 -14.59 -10.32
C TYR A 10 7.33 -13.12 -9.91
N TRP A 11 7.53 -12.86 -8.60
CA TRP A 11 7.74 -11.50 -8.13
C TRP A 11 9.08 -10.94 -8.57
N LYS A 12 10.14 -11.75 -8.58
CA LYS A 12 11.44 -11.33 -9.14
C LYS A 12 11.32 -10.88 -10.59
N LYS A 13 10.52 -11.57 -11.40
CA LYS A 13 10.26 -11.17 -12.79
C LYS A 13 9.54 -9.83 -12.86
N VAL A 14 8.56 -9.56 -11.98
CA VAL A 14 7.88 -8.25 -11.89
C VAL A 14 8.89 -7.14 -11.57
N GLU A 15 9.79 -7.40 -10.63
CA GLU A 15 10.83 -6.44 -10.25
C GLU A 15 11.82 -6.17 -11.39
N ASP A 16 12.25 -7.22 -12.12
CA ASP A 16 13.18 -7.08 -13.25
C ASP A 16 12.54 -6.33 -14.43
N GLU A 17 11.29 -6.64 -14.75
CA GLU A 17 10.52 -5.89 -15.75
C GLU A 17 10.39 -4.41 -15.35
N LEU A 18 10.06 -4.13 -14.10
CA LEU A 18 9.97 -2.77 -13.58
C LEU A 18 11.31 -2.05 -13.65
N ALA A 19 12.40 -2.68 -13.23
CA ALA A 19 13.74 -2.11 -13.24
C ALA A 19 14.24 -1.75 -14.64
N SER A 20 13.77 -2.45 -15.68
CA SER A 20 14.10 -2.15 -17.07
C SER A 20 13.47 -0.85 -17.61
N ILE A 21 12.46 -0.31 -16.91
CA ILE A 21 11.73 0.89 -17.31
C ILE A 21 12.24 2.09 -16.54
N GLN A 22 12.64 3.16 -17.25
CA GLN A 22 13.04 4.42 -16.62
C GLN A 22 11.84 5.06 -15.89
N PRO A 23 11.99 5.53 -14.65
CA PRO A 23 10.90 6.12 -13.89
C PRO A 23 10.37 7.43 -14.49
N ALA A 24 11.15 8.14 -15.30
CA ALA A 24 10.79 9.41 -15.93
C ALA A 24 10.02 10.33 -14.96
N ALA A 25 10.64 10.60 -13.80
CA ALA A 25 10.03 11.33 -12.71
C ALA A 25 9.78 12.80 -13.10
N GLU A 26 8.56 13.26 -12.90
CA GLU A 26 8.16 14.65 -13.06
C GLU A 26 7.52 15.14 -11.78
N ARG A 27 8.02 16.23 -11.21
CA ARG A 27 7.54 16.82 -9.96
C ARG A 27 7.06 18.24 -10.22
N THR A 28 5.77 18.49 -10.07
CA THR A 28 5.14 19.80 -10.31
C THR A 28 4.49 20.30 -9.02
N GLU A 29 4.84 21.50 -8.58
CA GLU A 29 4.24 22.08 -7.36
C GLU A 29 2.75 22.39 -7.57
N LEU A 30 1.93 21.98 -6.62
CA LEU A 30 0.51 22.28 -6.55
C LEU A 30 0.31 23.49 -5.62
N HIS A 31 0.57 24.69 -6.14
CA HIS A 31 0.60 25.94 -5.33
C HIS A 31 -0.65 26.18 -4.47
N LEU A 32 -1.84 25.85 -4.99
CA LEU A 32 -3.11 25.98 -4.24
C LEU A 32 -3.24 24.98 -3.08
N ARG A 33 -2.34 24.02 -2.96
CA ARG A 33 -2.32 22.99 -1.91
C ARG A 33 -1.10 23.10 -1.00
N SER A 34 -0.12 23.91 -1.40
CA SER A 34 1.06 24.23 -0.59
C SER A 34 0.71 25.25 0.49
N THR A 35 1.43 25.18 1.60
CA THR A 35 1.34 26.12 2.74
C THR A 35 2.75 26.58 3.12
N PRO A 36 2.91 27.57 4.02
CA PRO A 36 4.22 27.94 4.53
C PRO A 36 4.97 26.77 5.21
N GLU A 37 4.23 25.81 5.80
CA GLU A 37 4.77 24.68 6.55
C GLU A 37 5.13 23.49 5.68
N ALA A 38 4.48 23.34 4.49
CA ALA A 38 4.71 22.21 3.61
C ALA A 38 4.38 22.51 2.16
N LYS A 39 5.24 22.07 1.25
CA LYS A 39 4.99 22.10 -0.19
C LYS A 39 4.35 20.80 -0.65
N VAL A 40 3.36 20.91 -1.53
CA VAL A 40 2.64 19.78 -2.14
C VAL A 40 2.97 19.73 -3.62
N TYR A 41 3.44 18.57 -4.07
CA TYR A 41 3.75 18.30 -5.46
C TYR A 41 2.85 17.19 -6.01
N GLY A 42 2.50 17.31 -7.28
CA GLY A 42 2.09 16.18 -8.11
C GLY A 42 3.34 15.50 -8.66
N LEU A 43 3.56 14.27 -8.27
CA LEU A 43 4.64 13.42 -8.77
C LEU A 43 4.07 12.47 -9.82
N LYS A 44 4.63 12.47 -11.02
CA LYS A 44 4.33 11.49 -12.06
C LYS A 44 5.53 10.59 -12.29
N LEU A 45 5.28 9.28 -12.35
CA LEU A 45 6.31 8.27 -12.60
C LEU A 45 5.84 7.31 -13.70
N THR A 46 6.78 6.71 -14.43
CA THR A 46 6.50 5.62 -15.36
C THR A 46 6.70 4.29 -14.65
N SER A 47 5.68 3.43 -14.69
CA SER A 47 5.63 2.10 -14.10
C SER A 47 5.55 1.01 -15.17
N LEU A 48 5.20 -0.23 -14.81
CA LEU A 48 5.04 -1.34 -15.75
C LEU A 48 4.15 -0.96 -16.94
N ASP A 49 4.42 -1.54 -18.09
CA ASP A 49 3.71 -1.29 -19.35
C ASP A 49 3.78 0.20 -19.79
N HIS A 50 4.83 0.90 -19.35
CA HIS A 50 5.00 2.34 -19.55
C HIS A 50 3.81 3.18 -19.05
N TYR A 51 3.07 2.67 -18.07
CA TYR A 51 1.92 3.36 -17.50
C TYR A 51 2.36 4.55 -16.65
N ARG A 52 1.71 5.72 -16.85
CA ARG A 52 1.99 6.92 -16.06
C ARG A 52 1.12 6.95 -14.82
N ILE A 53 1.73 6.81 -13.66
CA ILE A 53 1.09 6.90 -12.35
C ILE A 53 1.33 8.27 -11.72
N PHE A 54 0.41 8.67 -10.84
CA PHE A 54 0.46 9.90 -10.08
C PHE A 54 0.54 9.62 -8.58
N ALA A 55 1.31 10.44 -7.86
CA ALA A 55 1.28 10.48 -6.40
C ALA A 55 1.26 11.93 -5.90
N TYR A 56 0.55 12.17 -4.81
CA TYR A 56 0.81 13.36 -4.01
C TYR A 56 2.12 13.15 -3.27
N PHE A 57 3.01 14.12 -3.39
CA PHE A 57 4.31 14.12 -2.76
C PHE A 57 4.47 15.44 -1.99
N CYS A 58 4.45 15.36 -0.66
CA CYS A 58 4.47 16.53 0.20
C CYS A 58 5.81 16.59 0.93
N VAL A 59 6.42 17.77 0.97
CA VAL A 59 7.72 17.99 1.62
C VAL A 59 7.55 19.05 2.70
N PRO A 60 7.94 18.79 3.95
CA PRO A 60 7.95 19.79 5.01
C PRO A 60 8.85 20.97 4.66
N SER A 61 8.53 22.15 5.18
CA SER A 61 9.45 23.29 5.13
C SER A 61 10.62 23.06 6.10
N GLY A 62 11.81 23.56 5.73
CA GLY A 62 12.99 23.46 6.56
C GLY A 62 14.12 22.69 5.90
N LYS A 63 15.08 22.23 6.71
CA LYS A 63 16.27 21.52 6.22
C LYS A 63 16.11 20.01 6.48
N GLY A 64 16.10 19.22 5.40
CA GLY A 64 16.10 17.76 5.46
C GLY A 64 17.47 17.15 5.84
N PRO A 65 17.63 15.82 5.71
CA PRO A 65 16.61 14.89 5.19
C PRO A 65 15.45 14.66 6.16
N PHE A 66 14.28 14.31 5.62
CA PHE A 66 13.05 14.12 6.39
C PHE A 66 12.64 12.65 6.46
N PRO A 67 12.07 12.19 7.59
CA PRO A 67 11.41 10.89 7.66
C PRO A 67 10.19 10.86 6.73
N VAL A 68 9.81 9.65 6.29
CA VAL A 68 8.77 9.44 5.27
C VAL A 68 7.58 8.69 5.85
N ILE A 69 6.37 9.13 5.47
CA ILE A 69 5.15 8.34 5.54
C ILE A 69 4.67 8.09 4.11
N TYR A 70 4.80 6.86 3.63
CA TYR A 70 4.24 6.44 2.36
C TYR A 70 2.95 5.67 2.60
N ARG A 71 1.83 6.32 2.26
CA ARG A 71 0.49 5.73 2.31
C ARG A 71 0.20 4.98 1.02
N LEU A 72 0.11 3.67 1.14
CA LEU A 72 -0.24 2.79 0.04
C LEU A 72 -1.73 2.95 -0.28
N PRO A 73 -2.13 2.81 -1.56
CA PRO A 73 -3.50 3.02 -1.96
C PRO A 73 -4.44 1.95 -1.41
N ASN A 74 -5.65 2.37 -1.04
CA ASN A 74 -6.74 1.48 -0.70
C ASN A 74 -7.64 1.21 -1.93
N TYR A 75 -8.57 0.26 -1.77
CA TYR A 75 -9.61 0.04 -2.75
C TYR A 75 -10.54 1.26 -2.82
N GLY A 76 -10.69 1.83 -4.02
CA GLY A 76 -11.49 3.01 -4.27
C GLY A 76 -10.88 3.92 -5.33
N SER A 77 -11.69 4.79 -5.94
CA SER A 77 -11.26 5.62 -7.09
C SER A 77 -10.50 6.88 -6.71
N VAL A 78 -10.62 7.33 -5.45
CA VAL A 78 -10.10 8.64 -5.02
C VAL A 78 -9.06 8.45 -3.92
N VAL A 79 -7.92 9.09 -4.11
CA VAL A 79 -6.86 9.22 -3.09
C VAL A 79 -6.79 10.67 -2.65
N HIS A 80 -6.72 10.88 -1.34
CA HIS A 80 -6.63 12.21 -0.74
C HIS A 80 -5.18 12.64 -0.56
N ILE A 81 -4.97 13.96 -0.57
CA ILE A 81 -3.70 14.54 -0.12
C ILE A 81 -3.48 14.14 1.34
N PRO A 82 -2.26 13.73 1.72
CA PRO A 82 -1.93 13.43 3.11
C PRO A 82 -2.36 14.53 4.10
N PRO A 83 -2.73 14.19 5.35
CA PRO A 83 -3.15 15.15 6.36
C PRO A 83 -2.13 16.27 6.58
N PHE A 84 -2.61 17.46 6.94
CA PHE A 84 -1.76 18.64 7.17
C PHE A 84 -0.70 18.37 8.25
N GLU A 85 -1.09 17.71 9.33
CA GLU A 85 -0.22 17.39 10.47
C GLU A 85 0.95 16.49 10.05
N GLU A 86 0.71 15.55 9.14
CA GLU A 86 1.77 14.71 8.60
C GLU A 86 2.71 15.51 7.69
N ARG A 87 2.14 16.32 6.80
CA ARG A 87 2.91 17.13 5.83
C ARG A 87 3.84 18.13 6.48
N CYS A 88 3.53 18.60 7.70
CA CYS A 88 4.38 19.53 8.44
C CYS A 88 5.66 18.88 8.99
N LYS A 89 5.72 17.54 9.04
CA LYS A 89 6.76 16.83 9.76
C LYS A 89 7.46 15.77 8.93
N TYR A 90 6.74 15.17 8.00
CA TYR A 90 7.20 14.05 7.18
C TYR A 90 7.14 14.39 5.69
N ILE A 91 8.04 13.85 4.91
CA ILE A 91 7.71 13.66 3.51
C ILE A 91 6.54 12.68 3.48
N SER A 92 5.37 13.17 3.04
CA SER A 92 4.14 12.38 3.06
C SER A 92 3.71 12.10 1.63
N VAL A 93 3.60 10.81 1.28
CA VAL A 93 3.31 10.37 -0.07
C VAL A 93 2.02 9.55 -0.09
N ALA A 94 1.15 9.83 -1.06
CA ALA A 94 -0.05 9.06 -1.31
C ALA A 94 -0.15 8.73 -2.80
N LEU A 95 0.01 7.45 -3.14
CA LEU A 95 -0.06 6.96 -4.51
C LEU A 95 -1.50 6.84 -4.99
N CYS A 96 -1.77 7.35 -6.18
CA CYS A 96 -2.89 6.93 -7.02
C CYS A 96 -2.36 5.84 -7.97
N HIS A 97 -2.66 4.56 -7.71
CA HIS A 97 -2.27 3.48 -8.61
C HIS A 97 -3.01 3.57 -9.93
N ARG A 98 -2.56 2.84 -10.94
CA ARG A 98 -3.25 2.78 -12.24
C ARG A 98 -4.75 2.48 -12.08
N GLY A 99 -5.55 3.23 -12.81
CA GLY A 99 -7.01 3.14 -12.78
C GLY A 99 -7.69 4.03 -11.73
N GLN A 100 -6.98 4.53 -10.71
CA GLN A 100 -7.51 5.55 -9.80
C GLN A 100 -7.44 6.93 -10.43
N ARG A 101 -8.32 7.84 -9.98
CA ARG A 101 -8.33 9.23 -10.43
C ARG A 101 -6.92 9.85 -10.39
N LEU A 102 -6.53 10.58 -11.42
CA LEU A 102 -5.20 11.12 -11.71
C LEU A 102 -4.20 10.09 -12.28
N SER A 103 -4.50 8.80 -12.21
CA SER A 103 -3.81 7.69 -12.89
C SER A 103 -4.78 6.84 -13.70
N ASP A 104 -5.84 7.45 -14.23
CA ASP A 104 -6.96 6.80 -14.91
C ASP A 104 -6.86 6.83 -16.44
N GLN A 105 -5.68 7.06 -16.96
CA GLN A 105 -5.38 7.03 -18.38
C GLN A 105 -4.15 6.16 -18.67
N PRO A 106 -4.23 5.26 -19.64
CA PRO A 106 -5.35 4.94 -20.54
C PRO A 106 -6.43 4.01 -19.92
N PHE A 107 -6.26 3.54 -18.68
CA PHE A 107 -7.17 2.63 -17.99
C PHE A 107 -7.83 3.33 -16.80
N ALA A 108 -9.18 3.40 -16.81
CA ALA A 108 -9.97 3.84 -15.67
C ALA A 108 -10.59 2.62 -14.98
N ALA A 109 -10.26 2.41 -13.70
CA ALA A 109 -10.80 1.30 -12.94
C ALA A 109 -12.29 1.46 -12.67
N LYS A 110 -13.03 0.37 -12.75
CA LYS A 110 -14.42 0.31 -12.32
C LYS A 110 -14.48 -0.12 -10.85
N TYR A 111 -15.36 0.50 -10.08
CA TYR A 111 -15.63 0.19 -8.69
C TYR A 111 -17.15 0.02 -8.48
N PRO A 112 -17.65 -1.20 -8.26
CA PRO A 112 -16.95 -2.48 -8.19
C PRO A 112 -16.44 -2.97 -9.54
N GLY A 113 -15.48 -3.93 -9.52
CA GLY A 113 -14.95 -4.62 -10.69
C GLY A 113 -13.41 -4.63 -10.78
N LEU A 114 -12.71 -3.78 -10.00
CA LEU A 114 -11.25 -3.76 -10.02
C LEU A 114 -10.66 -5.04 -9.41
N LEU A 115 -11.25 -5.57 -8.34
CA LEU A 115 -10.71 -6.70 -7.60
C LEU A 115 -10.71 -8.01 -8.40
N THR A 116 -11.53 -8.09 -9.45
CA THR A 116 -11.60 -9.26 -10.34
C THR A 116 -11.05 -8.98 -11.75
N SER A 117 -10.50 -7.80 -11.98
CA SER A 117 -9.97 -7.42 -13.31
C SER A 117 -8.74 -8.25 -13.70
N GLY A 118 -8.88 -9.13 -14.71
CA GLY A 118 -7.85 -10.05 -15.19
C GLY A 118 -7.51 -11.19 -14.22
N ILE A 119 -8.41 -11.52 -13.30
CA ILE A 119 -8.19 -12.52 -12.22
C ILE A 119 -8.05 -13.97 -12.75
N ASP A 120 -8.43 -14.19 -13.98
CA ASP A 120 -8.26 -15.47 -14.69
C ASP A 120 -6.79 -15.88 -14.89
N SER A 121 -5.85 -14.97 -14.68
CA SER A 121 -4.43 -15.25 -14.83
C SER A 121 -3.60 -14.35 -13.92
N GLN A 122 -2.70 -14.94 -13.12
CA GLN A 122 -1.76 -14.16 -12.29
C GLN A 122 -0.92 -13.17 -13.10
N ARG A 123 -0.69 -13.44 -14.38
CA ARG A 123 0.06 -12.54 -15.29
C ARG A 123 -0.76 -11.31 -15.68
N ASN A 124 -2.07 -11.49 -15.93
CA ASN A 124 -2.96 -10.43 -16.40
C ASN A 124 -3.67 -9.72 -15.26
N TYR A 125 -3.61 -10.30 -14.05
CA TYR A 125 -4.29 -9.74 -12.90
C TYR A 125 -3.80 -8.31 -12.60
N ILE A 126 -4.73 -7.38 -12.55
CA ILE A 126 -4.44 -5.95 -12.43
C ILE A 126 -3.55 -5.64 -11.23
N TYR A 127 -3.68 -6.39 -10.12
CA TYR A 127 -2.90 -6.19 -8.91
C TYR A 127 -1.42 -6.55 -9.04
N ARG A 128 -1.03 -7.30 -10.06
CA ARG A 128 0.38 -7.44 -10.44
C ARG A 128 0.99 -6.09 -10.78
N SER A 129 0.31 -5.36 -11.62
CA SER A 129 0.77 -4.04 -12.06
C SER A 129 0.57 -2.96 -11.00
N ILE A 130 -0.50 -3.03 -10.20
CA ILE A 130 -0.71 -2.16 -9.03
C ILE A 130 0.39 -2.36 -7.99
N GLY A 131 0.80 -3.61 -7.73
CA GLY A 131 1.95 -3.90 -6.88
C GLY A 131 3.23 -3.23 -7.39
N ALA A 132 3.49 -3.33 -8.70
CA ALA A 132 4.63 -2.66 -9.32
C ALA A 132 4.54 -1.12 -9.24
N ASP A 133 3.35 -0.53 -9.30
CA ASP A 133 3.15 0.91 -9.10
C ASP A 133 3.59 1.33 -7.68
N CYS A 134 3.28 0.51 -6.68
CA CYS A 134 3.72 0.72 -5.30
C CYS A 134 5.25 0.64 -5.17
N LEU A 135 5.87 -0.35 -5.79
CA LEU A 135 7.33 -0.51 -5.82
C LEU A 135 8.01 0.68 -6.51
N ARG A 136 7.45 1.16 -7.62
CA ARG A 136 7.99 2.31 -8.37
C ARG A 136 8.08 3.57 -7.51
N VAL A 137 7.07 3.84 -6.70
CA VAL A 137 7.10 4.99 -5.78
C VAL A 137 8.13 4.78 -4.68
N MET A 138 8.26 3.56 -4.15
CA MET A 138 9.27 3.24 -3.13
C MET A 138 10.68 3.41 -3.69
N ASP A 139 10.96 2.93 -4.91
CA ASP A 139 12.25 3.10 -5.58
C ASP A 139 12.59 4.59 -5.78
N TYR A 140 11.59 5.41 -6.14
CA TYR A 140 11.77 6.86 -6.24
C TYR A 140 12.09 7.50 -4.89
N LEU A 141 11.39 7.14 -3.82
CA LEU A 141 11.64 7.66 -2.47
C LEU A 141 13.09 7.43 -2.03
N VAL A 142 13.60 6.22 -2.24
CA VAL A 142 14.98 5.87 -1.88
C VAL A 142 16.02 6.68 -2.67
N SER A 143 15.66 7.15 -3.87
CA SER A 143 16.53 7.95 -4.72
C SER A 143 16.54 9.46 -4.42
N CYS A 144 15.67 9.93 -3.50
CA CYS A 144 15.53 11.36 -3.18
C CYS A 144 16.49 11.80 -2.09
N ASP A 145 17.27 12.85 -2.33
CA ASP A 145 18.19 13.45 -1.33
C ASP A 145 17.46 14.04 -0.11
N ASP A 146 16.21 14.49 -0.29
CA ASP A 146 15.38 15.03 0.79
C ASP A 146 14.91 13.95 1.79
N VAL A 147 15.01 12.66 1.43
CA VAL A 147 14.50 11.52 2.19
C VAL A 147 15.54 10.98 3.16
N ASP A 148 15.17 10.85 4.44
CA ASP A 148 15.92 10.04 5.40
C ASP A 148 15.67 8.54 5.11
N SER A 149 16.61 7.91 4.39
CA SER A 149 16.50 6.52 3.95
C SER A 149 16.43 5.51 5.10
N GLN A 150 16.80 5.90 6.32
CA GLN A 150 16.69 5.06 7.52
C GLN A 150 15.32 5.18 8.21
N LYS A 151 14.46 6.12 7.75
CA LYS A 151 13.20 6.46 8.39
C LYS A 151 12.04 6.48 7.39
N ILE A 152 11.92 5.43 6.59
CA ILE A 152 10.81 5.26 5.65
C ILE A 152 9.76 4.35 6.26
N SER A 153 8.56 4.88 6.45
CA SER A 153 7.39 4.11 6.90
C SER A 153 6.42 3.82 5.77
N LEU A 154 5.89 2.60 5.75
CA LEU A 154 4.78 2.19 4.90
C LEU A 154 3.51 2.05 5.74
N VAL A 155 2.42 2.61 5.25
CA VAL A 155 1.12 2.58 5.94
C VAL A 155 0.04 2.13 4.98
N GLY A 156 -0.71 1.09 5.32
CA GLY A 156 -1.83 0.64 4.50
C GLY A 156 -2.23 -0.82 4.67
N GLY A 157 -2.94 -1.31 3.66
CA GLY A 157 -3.38 -2.69 3.56
C GLY A 157 -2.33 -3.62 2.93
N ASP A 158 -2.81 -4.67 2.25
CA ASP A 158 -1.94 -5.72 1.70
C ASP A 158 -0.87 -5.19 0.73
N LEU A 159 -1.13 -4.10 0.01
CA LEU A 159 -0.13 -3.45 -0.84
C LEU A 159 1.06 -2.89 -0.04
N ALA A 160 0.84 -2.47 1.20
CA ALA A 160 1.93 -2.02 2.07
C ALA A 160 2.80 -3.20 2.49
N LEU A 161 2.18 -4.32 2.86
CA LEU A 161 2.90 -5.56 3.16
C LEU A 161 3.71 -6.06 1.96
N PHE A 162 3.11 -6.08 0.75
CA PHE A 162 3.82 -6.50 -0.47
C PHE A 162 5.02 -5.60 -0.76
N THR A 163 4.83 -4.29 -0.61
CA THR A 163 5.92 -3.32 -0.81
C THR A 163 7.06 -3.54 0.20
N ALA A 164 6.74 -3.73 1.49
CA ALA A 164 7.73 -4.00 2.53
C ALA A 164 8.46 -5.33 2.33
N ALA A 165 7.77 -6.35 1.81
CA ALA A 165 8.35 -7.67 1.55
C ALA A 165 9.25 -7.71 0.30
N LEU A 166 9.02 -6.81 -0.66
CA LEU A 166 9.76 -6.74 -1.93
C LEU A 166 10.78 -5.59 -1.95
N ARG A 167 10.84 -4.75 -0.91
CA ARG A 167 11.83 -3.66 -0.74
C ARG A 167 12.27 -3.56 0.71
N ASP A 168 13.53 -3.85 0.94
CA ASP A 168 14.16 -3.84 2.27
C ASP A 168 14.35 -2.43 2.86
N SER A 169 14.04 -1.40 2.09
CA SER A 169 14.32 0.00 2.48
C SER A 169 13.27 0.60 3.43
N ALA A 170 12.16 -0.10 3.70
CA ALA A 170 11.20 0.34 4.70
C ALA A 170 11.69 0.00 6.11
N SER A 171 11.81 1.00 6.99
CA SER A 171 12.18 0.79 8.40
C SER A 171 11.02 0.30 9.25
N VAL A 172 9.81 0.78 8.97
CA VAL A 172 8.58 0.40 9.69
C VAL A 172 7.41 0.17 8.75
N LEU A 173 6.51 -0.73 9.14
CA LEU A 173 5.29 -1.08 8.43
C LEU A 173 4.10 -1.04 9.40
N PHE A 174 3.15 -0.13 9.15
CA PHE A 174 1.84 -0.17 9.79
C PHE A 174 0.85 -0.85 8.84
N TYR A 175 0.42 -2.05 9.20
CA TYR A 175 -0.31 -2.95 8.30
C TYR A 175 -1.68 -3.30 8.86
N THR A 176 -2.70 -3.11 8.02
CA THR A 176 -4.08 -3.54 8.28
C THR A 176 -4.50 -4.52 7.18
N PRO A 177 -4.69 -5.83 7.44
CA PRO A 177 -5.12 -6.80 6.45
C PRO A 177 -6.42 -6.37 5.77
N SER A 178 -6.49 -6.42 4.44
CA SER A 178 -7.61 -5.84 3.71
C SER A 178 -8.21 -6.78 2.66
N LEU A 179 -7.62 -6.86 1.48
CA LEU A 179 -8.25 -7.45 0.29
C LEU A 179 -7.92 -8.94 0.09
N PHE A 180 -6.68 -9.34 0.39
CA PHE A 180 -6.13 -10.62 -0.06
C PHE A 180 -5.96 -11.64 1.06
N TYR A 181 -5.89 -11.20 2.31
CA TYR A 181 -5.77 -12.09 3.44
C TYR A 181 -7.02 -12.98 3.57
N LYS A 182 -6.85 -14.27 3.20
CA LYS A 182 -7.93 -15.27 3.14
C LYS A 182 -9.13 -14.80 2.30
N ALA A 183 -8.88 -14.11 1.20
CA ALA A 183 -9.86 -13.40 0.39
C ALA A 183 -11.12 -14.22 0.07
N LEU A 184 -10.96 -15.39 -0.55
CA LEU A 184 -12.10 -16.24 -0.94
C LEU A 184 -12.87 -16.77 0.27
N HIS A 185 -12.19 -17.09 1.38
CA HIS A 185 -12.86 -17.51 2.61
C HIS A 185 -13.68 -16.36 3.20
N LYS A 186 -13.11 -15.16 3.28
CA LYS A 186 -13.84 -13.98 3.77
C LYS A 186 -15.01 -13.62 2.85
N ALA A 187 -14.85 -13.74 1.54
CA ALA A 187 -15.90 -13.48 0.57
C ALA A 187 -17.14 -14.35 0.81
N THR A 188 -16.98 -15.62 1.20
CA THR A 188 -18.14 -16.48 1.49
C THR A 188 -18.94 -16.04 2.71
N ALA A 189 -18.37 -15.23 3.59
CA ALA A 189 -19.00 -14.76 4.84
C ALA A 189 -19.54 -13.32 4.75
N THR A 190 -19.42 -12.65 3.60
CA THR A 190 -19.83 -11.25 3.43
C THR A 190 -20.63 -11.03 2.14
N GLN A 191 -21.45 -9.98 2.14
CA GLN A 191 -22.09 -9.40 0.96
C GLN A 191 -21.60 -7.96 0.72
N ASN A 192 -20.51 -7.57 1.40
CA ASN A 192 -19.97 -6.22 1.33
C ASN A 192 -18.86 -6.13 0.29
N TYR A 193 -18.90 -5.08 -0.53
CA TYR A 193 -17.78 -4.73 -1.38
C TYR A 193 -16.59 -4.21 -0.54
N PRO A 194 -15.37 -4.49 -0.96
CA PRO A 194 -15.00 -5.05 -2.26
C PRO A 194 -15.01 -6.58 -2.37
N LEU A 195 -15.07 -7.33 -1.27
CA LEU A 195 -14.95 -8.80 -1.31
C LEU A 195 -16.11 -9.47 -2.05
N GLU A 196 -17.29 -8.85 -2.07
CA GLU A 196 -18.44 -9.34 -2.83
C GLU A 196 -18.16 -9.45 -4.34
N GLU A 197 -17.15 -8.74 -4.88
CA GLU A 197 -16.74 -8.89 -6.28
C GLU A 197 -16.32 -10.34 -6.62
N PHE A 198 -15.70 -11.06 -5.69
CA PHE A 198 -15.36 -12.47 -5.89
C PHE A 198 -16.61 -13.33 -6.02
N ASN A 199 -17.62 -13.07 -5.20
CA ASN A 199 -18.90 -13.78 -5.28
C ASN A 199 -19.66 -13.46 -6.58
N ASP A 200 -19.67 -12.18 -7.00
CA ASP A 200 -20.26 -11.76 -8.28
C ASP A 200 -19.59 -12.47 -9.47
N TYR A 201 -18.26 -12.53 -9.45
CA TYR A 201 -17.50 -13.21 -10.50
C TYR A 201 -17.82 -14.71 -10.53
N LEU A 202 -17.79 -15.37 -9.36
CA LEU A 202 -18.06 -16.81 -9.24
C LEU A 202 -19.52 -17.17 -9.53
N ARG A 203 -20.49 -16.27 -9.30
CA ARG A 203 -21.88 -16.47 -9.77
C ARG A 203 -21.97 -16.51 -11.29
N SER A 204 -21.12 -15.74 -11.98
CA SER A 204 -21.07 -15.69 -13.43
C SER A 204 -20.21 -16.81 -14.05
N PHE A 205 -19.16 -17.26 -13.34
CA PHE A 205 -18.16 -18.22 -13.78
C PHE A 205 -17.84 -19.23 -12.68
N PRO A 206 -18.79 -20.10 -12.28
CA PRO A 206 -18.59 -20.98 -11.10
C PRO A 206 -17.45 -21.98 -11.27
N GLU A 207 -17.11 -22.38 -12.52
CA GLU A 207 -16.00 -23.28 -12.85
C GLU A 207 -14.62 -22.66 -12.62
N SER A 208 -14.53 -21.34 -12.43
CA SER A 208 -13.26 -20.61 -12.34
C SER A 208 -12.65 -20.62 -10.93
N ILE A 209 -13.29 -21.24 -9.94
CA ILE A 209 -12.85 -21.16 -8.52
C ILE A 209 -11.40 -21.61 -8.32
N ASP A 210 -10.99 -22.71 -8.96
CA ASP A 210 -9.62 -23.21 -8.81
C ASP A 210 -8.60 -22.25 -9.47
N GLN A 211 -8.92 -21.71 -10.62
CA GLN A 211 -8.08 -20.74 -11.34
C GLN A 211 -7.91 -19.44 -10.55
N ILE A 212 -9.00 -18.90 -10.00
CA ILE A 212 -8.97 -17.73 -9.13
C ILE A 212 -8.15 -17.99 -7.88
N SER A 213 -8.34 -19.15 -7.25
CA SER A 213 -7.57 -19.55 -6.07
C SER A 213 -6.07 -19.62 -6.37
N GLN A 214 -5.68 -20.16 -7.54
CA GLN A 214 -4.30 -20.18 -8.00
C GLN A 214 -3.75 -18.76 -8.22
N THR A 215 -4.51 -17.88 -8.86
CA THR A 215 -4.11 -16.49 -9.08
C THR A 215 -3.92 -15.76 -7.75
N LEU A 216 -4.90 -15.84 -6.85
CA LEU A 216 -4.85 -15.16 -5.56
C LEU A 216 -3.74 -15.68 -4.64
N ALA A 217 -3.26 -16.90 -4.82
CA ALA A 217 -2.13 -17.43 -4.05
C ALA A 217 -0.83 -16.62 -4.25
N TYR A 218 -0.67 -15.93 -5.39
CA TYR A 218 0.45 -15.00 -5.61
C TYR A 218 0.30 -13.67 -4.88
N PHE A 219 -0.88 -13.39 -4.32
CA PHE A 219 -1.23 -12.16 -3.60
C PHE A 219 -1.66 -12.42 -2.15
N GLU A 220 -1.58 -13.67 -1.67
CA GLU A 220 -1.90 -14.01 -0.28
C GLU A 220 -0.84 -13.41 0.68
N PRO A 221 -1.23 -12.52 1.61
CA PRO A 221 -0.31 -11.84 2.52
C PRO A 221 0.60 -12.77 3.31
N MET A 222 0.12 -13.95 3.72
CA MET A 222 0.92 -14.94 4.45
C MET A 222 2.17 -15.38 3.69
N ASN A 223 2.14 -15.33 2.34
CA ASN A 223 3.28 -15.70 1.50
C ASN A 223 4.37 -14.62 1.43
N PHE A 224 4.06 -13.40 1.88
CA PHE A 224 4.98 -12.25 1.94
C PHE A 224 5.54 -12.01 3.34
N ALA A 225 4.76 -12.29 4.39
CA ALA A 225 5.04 -11.87 5.76
C ALA A 225 6.45 -12.25 6.24
N SER A 226 6.93 -13.46 5.92
CA SER A 226 8.27 -13.92 6.32
C SER A 226 9.43 -13.14 5.67
N ARG A 227 9.17 -12.38 4.62
CA ARG A 227 10.18 -11.58 3.90
C ARG A 227 10.33 -10.17 4.46
N VAL A 228 9.38 -9.71 5.29
CA VAL A 228 9.37 -8.36 5.84
C VAL A 228 10.49 -8.18 6.85
N LYS A 229 11.34 -7.17 6.63
CA LYS A 229 12.46 -6.81 7.53
C LYS A 229 12.14 -5.61 8.41
N SER A 230 11.10 -4.85 8.08
CA SER A 230 10.65 -3.70 8.84
C SER A 230 10.17 -4.09 10.24
N GLU A 231 10.18 -3.14 11.18
CA GLU A 231 9.37 -3.27 12.38
C GLU A 231 7.89 -3.16 12.00
N VAL A 232 7.05 -4.03 12.55
CA VAL A 232 5.66 -4.16 12.12
C VAL A 232 4.69 -3.85 13.26
N MET A 233 3.68 -3.02 12.99
CA MET A 233 2.44 -2.95 13.73
C MET A 233 1.34 -3.60 12.88
N LEU A 234 0.77 -4.68 13.35
CA LEU A 234 -0.41 -5.31 12.78
C LEU A 234 -1.66 -4.75 13.48
N MET A 235 -2.45 -3.98 12.73
CA MET A 235 -3.76 -3.50 13.18
C MET A 235 -4.82 -4.49 12.74
N GLU A 236 -5.49 -5.13 13.68
CA GLU A 236 -6.55 -6.11 13.44
C GLU A 236 -7.92 -5.48 13.58
N GLU A 237 -8.92 -5.96 12.84
CA GLU A 237 -10.30 -5.52 12.99
C GLU A 237 -10.85 -5.93 14.36
N SER A 238 -10.62 -7.18 14.74
CA SER A 238 -10.82 -7.70 16.09
C SER A 238 -9.57 -8.43 16.55
N GLU A 239 -9.29 -8.40 17.86
CA GLU A 239 -8.10 -9.03 18.42
C GLU A 239 -8.12 -10.55 18.16
N GLY A 240 -7.06 -11.03 17.50
CA GLY A 240 -6.91 -12.45 17.17
C GLY A 240 -7.37 -12.85 15.77
N ASP A 241 -8.01 -11.97 15.01
CA ASP A 241 -8.52 -12.26 13.65
C ASP A 241 -7.43 -12.66 12.65
N ALA A 242 -6.20 -12.22 12.88
CA ALA A 242 -5.05 -12.45 12.02
C ALA A 242 -3.92 -13.23 12.71
N ASN A 243 -4.22 -14.14 13.63
CA ASN A 243 -3.22 -14.91 14.38
C ASN A 243 -2.27 -15.69 13.48
N ASP A 244 -2.77 -16.39 12.47
CA ASP A 244 -1.95 -17.17 11.54
C ASP A 244 -1.10 -16.27 10.63
N LEU A 245 -1.60 -15.08 10.27
CA LEU A 245 -0.82 -14.08 9.58
C LEU A 245 0.30 -13.53 10.50
N ALA A 246 -0.03 -13.24 11.76
CA ALA A 246 0.96 -12.74 12.72
C ALA A 246 2.13 -13.70 12.90
N VAL A 247 1.87 -15.01 12.99
CA VAL A 247 2.93 -16.02 13.13
C VAL A 247 3.68 -16.30 11.83
N SER A 248 3.19 -15.80 10.70
CA SER A 248 3.87 -15.92 9.39
C SER A 248 5.04 -14.93 9.24
N PHE A 249 5.15 -13.90 10.09
CA PHE A 249 6.31 -13.03 10.11
C PHE A 249 7.52 -13.75 10.70
N ALA A 250 8.71 -13.48 10.13
CA ALA A 250 9.96 -14.10 10.59
C ALA A 250 10.53 -13.46 11.88
N ARG A 251 9.81 -12.52 12.47
CA ARG A 251 10.20 -11.74 13.66
C ARG A 251 8.99 -11.42 14.52
N ASP A 252 9.24 -11.02 15.75
CA ASP A 252 8.20 -10.50 16.63
C ASP A 252 7.62 -9.21 16.06
N ILE A 253 6.30 -9.08 16.12
CA ILE A 253 5.55 -7.91 15.65
C ILE A 253 4.72 -7.34 16.79
N GLU A 254 4.47 -6.02 16.73
CA GLU A 254 3.48 -5.39 17.61
C GLU A 254 2.08 -5.58 17.02
N ARG A 255 1.07 -5.69 17.88
CA ARG A 255 -0.32 -5.88 17.48
C ARG A 255 -1.22 -4.90 18.22
N SER A 256 -2.27 -4.46 17.56
CA SER A 256 -3.32 -3.62 18.14
C SER A 256 -4.67 -3.95 17.51
N GLY A 257 -5.71 -4.03 18.33
CA GLY A 257 -7.08 -4.08 17.82
C GLY A 257 -7.54 -2.68 17.39
N SER A 258 -8.28 -2.59 16.27
CA SER A 258 -8.96 -1.37 15.83
C SER A 258 -9.91 -0.87 16.90
N LYS A 259 -10.02 0.45 17.03
CA LYS A 259 -11.01 1.09 17.91
C LYS A 259 -12.34 1.33 17.18
N HIS A 260 -12.50 0.75 15.98
CA HIS A 260 -13.65 0.95 15.08
C HIS A 260 -13.95 2.44 14.84
N SER A 261 -12.89 3.25 14.84
CA SER A 261 -12.93 4.67 14.61
C SER A 261 -11.66 5.11 13.88
N SER A 262 -11.80 5.58 12.65
CA SER A 262 -10.66 6.03 11.85
C SER A 262 -9.84 7.11 12.54
N TYR A 263 -10.46 7.96 13.39
CA TYR A 263 -9.76 8.97 14.17
C TYR A 263 -8.92 8.36 15.29
N LYS A 264 -9.49 7.43 16.07
CA LYS A 264 -8.78 6.76 17.18
C LYS A 264 -7.66 5.86 16.65
N ASP A 265 -7.91 5.14 15.56
CA ASP A 265 -6.89 4.32 14.89
C ASP A 265 -5.79 5.21 14.30
N GLY A 266 -6.16 6.41 13.82
CA GLY A 266 -5.21 7.43 13.38
C GLY A 266 -4.31 7.96 14.50
N VAL A 267 -4.82 8.06 15.74
CA VAL A 267 -3.99 8.40 16.92
C VAL A 267 -2.98 7.29 17.20
N VAL A 268 -3.42 6.03 17.25
CA VAL A 268 -2.54 4.86 17.46
C VAL A 268 -1.42 4.84 16.42
N LEU A 269 -1.78 5.02 15.14
CA LEU A 269 -0.81 5.10 14.04
C LEU A 269 0.21 6.23 14.27
N ALA A 270 -0.26 7.45 14.54
CA ALA A 270 0.60 8.62 14.68
C ALA A 270 1.57 8.49 15.86
N GLU A 271 1.09 8.01 17.01
CA GLU A 271 1.92 7.79 18.20
C GLU A 271 2.96 6.69 17.96
N TRP A 272 2.56 5.58 17.34
CA TRP A 272 3.48 4.49 17.03
C TRP A 272 4.56 4.91 16.03
N LEU A 273 4.18 5.56 14.93
CA LEU A 273 5.13 6.08 13.93
C LEU A 273 6.10 7.09 14.55
N SER A 274 5.60 8.03 15.37
CA SER A 274 6.42 9.03 16.03
C SER A 274 7.50 8.39 16.91
N LYS A 275 7.11 7.36 17.67
CA LYS A 275 8.03 6.59 18.51
C LYS A 275 9.08 5.85 17.68
N LYS A 276 8.64 5.14 16.63
CA LYS A 276 9.53 4.31 15.79
C LYS A 276 10.49 5.13 14.94
N LEU A 277 10.01 6.23 14.37
CA LEU A 277 10.82 7.13 13.56
C LEU A 277 11.57 8.18 14.38
N GLN A 278 11.38 8.21 15.72
CA GLN A 278 12.03 9.14 16.65
C GLN A 278 11.80 10.61 16.27
N THR A 279 10.57 10.95 15.96
CA THR A 279 10.21 12.29 15.44
C THR A 279 9.62 13.22 16.50
N GLY A 280 9.61 12.86 17.79
CA GLY A 280 9.11 13.65 18.91
C GLY A 280 7.57 13.65 18.97
N GLU A 281 6.95 14.69 19.53
CA GLU A 281 5.50 14.73 19.71
C GLU A 281 4.71 14.58 18.40
N THR A 282 3.58 13.90 18.49
CA THR A 282 2.63 13.74 17.39
C THR A 282 1.78 15.00 17.21
N LEU A 283 1.61 15.44 15.98
CA LEU A 283 0.72 16.53 15.62
C LEU A 283 -0.70 15.99 15.32
N VAL A 284 -1.27 15.26 16.26
CA VAL A 284 -2.64 14.72 16.09
C VAL A 284 -3.65 15.78 16.45
N PRO A 285 -4.69 16.03 15.63
CA PRO A 285 -5.75 16.97 15.96
C PRO A 285 -6.39 16.66 17.31
N MET A 286 -6.61 17.69 18.13
CA MET A 286 -7.17 17.51 19.50
C MET A 286 -8.52 16.79 19.50
N HIS A 287 -9.35 16.98 18.48
CA HIS A 287 -10.66 16.33 18.37
C HIS A 287 -10.61 14.84 17.98
N TRP A 288 -9.42 14.30 17.71
CA TRP A 288 -9.21 12.87 17.48
C TRP A 288 -8.91 12.09 18.77
N ARG A 289 -8.50 12.78 19.84
CA ARG A 289 -8.07 12.21 21.14
C ARG A 289 -9.23 11.88 22.06
#